data_c123e33908f9c5a34a146d0506ec930d
#
_entry.id   c123e33908f9c5a34a146d0506ec930d
#
_cell.length_a   1.000
_cell.length_b   1.000
_cell.length_c   1.000
_cell.angle_alpha   90.00
_cell.angle_beta   90.00
_cell.angle_gamma   90.00
#
_symmetry.space_group_name_H-M   'P 1'
#
loop_
_entity.id
_entity.type
_entity.pdbx_description
1 polymer ?
#
loop_
_entity_poly.entity_id
_entity_poly.type
_entity_poly.pdbx_seq_one_letter_code
_entity_poly.pdbx_strand_id
1 'polypeptide(L)'
;NGRQDIAIYPQVSGTITEVCFNEGQTVSKGQTLFIIDQVPYKAALQTAEANVAAAEAGVATAQLTYDSKKELFAKQVVSRYDLSTAENNLLTAKAQLAQAEAQRVNAANNLSYTVVKAPSNGVAGTIPYRAGALVSASLPQPLTTISDNSVMYVYFSITENHLQNLIRKYGSMSEVLKAMPEVQLRLNDGSVYDQAGRIEAISSVLDSSTGVAQCRAAFPNPSGLLISGSNG
;
A
#
# COMPACT_ATOMS: atom_id res chain seq x y z
N ASN A 1 1.68 18.50 11.22
CA ASN A 1 1.20 17.46 10.33
C ASN A 1 1.14 16.12 11.07
N GLY A 2 0.14 15.26 10.75
CA GLY A 2 0.10 13.91 11.25
C GLY A 2 1.34 13.10 10.84
N ARG A 3 1.54 11.97 11.50
CA ARG A 3 2.66 11.06 11.18
C ARG A 3 2.61 10.60 9.73
N GLN A 4 1.42 10.34 9.21
CA GLN A 4 1.22 9.89 7.84
C GLN A 4 -0.22 10.20 7.40
N ASP A 5 -0.36 10.88 6.27
CA ASP A 5 -1.63 11.07 5.57
C ASP A 5 -1.59 10.24 4.29
N ILE A 6 -2.44 9.20 4.22
CA ILE A 6 -2.49 8.28 3.08
C ILE A 6 -3.77 8.53 2.29
N ALA A 7 -3.62 9.02 1.08
CA ALA A 7 -4.71 9.16 0.13
C ALA A 7 -5.09 7.80 -0.46
N ILE A 8 -6.36 7.42 -0.35
CA ILE A 8 -6.89 6.12 -0.79
C ILE A 8 -7.51 6.27 -2.17
N TYR A 9 -6.94 5.59 -3.14
CA TYR A 9 -7.43 5.51 -4.51
C TYR A 9 -7.92 4.09 -4.82
N PRO A 10 -8.96 3.93 -5.65
CA PRO A 10 -9.37 2.62 -6.13
C PRO A 10 -8.32 2.08 -7.12
N GLN A 11 -8.06 0.78 -7.09
CA GLN A 11 -7.15 0.13 -8.02
C GLN A 11 -7.87 -0.46 -9.23
N VAL A 12 -9.19 -0.53 -9.16
CA VAL A 12 -10.08 -1.04 -10.23
C VAL A 12 -11.21 -0.06 -10.47
N SER A 13 -11.81 -0.11 -11.66
CA SER A 13 -12.92 0.75 -12.04
C SER A 13 -14.25 0.07 -11.74
N GLY A 14 -15.25 0.82 -11.31
CA GLY A 14 -16.59 0.29 -11.05
C GLY A 14 -17.43 1.23 -10.21
N THR A 15 -18.66 0.85 -9.94
CA THR A 15 -19.57 1.63 -9.10
C THR A 15 -19.37 1.26 -7.63
N ILE A 16 -19.27 2.24 -6.73
CA ILE A 16 -19.28 1.99 -5.29
C ILE A 16 -20.66 1.42 -4.91
N THR A 17 -20.67 0.21 -4.38
CA THR A 17 -21.89 -0.41 -3.88
C THR A 17 -22.15 -0.06 -2.42
N GLU A 18 -21.11 0.05 -1.62
CA GLU A 18 -21.23 0.31 -0.19
C GLU A 18 -20.04 1.14 0.33
N VAL A 19 -20.33 2.01 1.31
CA VAL A 19 -19.35 2.74 2.11
C VAL A 19 -19.48 2.25 3.55
N CYS A 20 -18.41 1.65 4.09
CA CYS A 20 -18.44 0.89 5.34
C CYS A 20 -17.94 1.69 6.56
N PHE A 21 -17.80 3.00 6.46
CA PHE A 21 -17.34 3.87 7.55
C PHE A 21 -17.98 5.26 7.45
N ASN A 22 -17.82 6.07 8.50
CA ASN A 22 -18.27 7.47 8.52
C ASN A 22 -17.04 8.42 8.49
N GLU A 23 -17.28 9.65 8.00
CA GLU A 23 -16.27 10.72 8.04
C GLU A 23 -15.85 11.02 9.48
N GLY A 24 -14.55 11.16 9.71
CA GLY A 24 -13.99 11.37 11.05
C GLY A 24 -13.90 10.10 11.93
N GLN A 25 -14.34 8.95 11.43
CA GLN A 25 -14.27 7.70 12.19
C GLN A 25 -12.84 7.17 12.28
N THR A 26 -12.47 6.66 13.45
CA THR A 26 -11.24 5.88 13.61
C THR A 26 -11.38 4.53 12.94
N VAL A 27 -10.42 4.18 12.10
CA VAL A 27 -10.36 2.93 11.34
C VAL A 27 -9.09 2.17 11.67
N SER A 28 -9.17 0.84 11.62
CA SER A 28 -8.04 -0.05 11.84
C SER A 28 -7.47 -0.53 10.51
N LYS A 29 -6.17 -0.83 10.49
CA LYS A 29 -5.50 -1.45 9.34
C LYS A 29 -6.23 -2.71 8.90
N GLY A 30 -6.55 -2.81 7.60
CA GLY A 30 -7.28 -3.93 7.00
C GLY A 30 -8.81 -3.80 7.09
N GLN A 31 -9.35 -2.81 7.80
CA GLN A 31 -10.78 -2.54 7.83
C GLN A 31 -11.29 -2.17 6.43
N THR A 32 -12.41 -2.75 6.02
CA THR A 32 -13.06 -2.42 4.73
C THR A 32 -13.62 -0.99 4.80
N LEU A 33 -13.29 -0.19 3.79
CA LEU A 33 -13.75 1.18 3.66
C LEU A 33 -14.83 1.31 2.59
N PHE A 34 -14.55 0.78 1.39
CA PHE A 34 -15.49 0.82 0.27
C PHE A 34 -15.58 -0.56 -0.38
N ILE A 35 -16.75 -0.85 -0.92
CA ILE A 35 -16.98 -2.01 -1.78
C ILE A 35 -17.37 -1.49 -3.15
N ILE A 36 -16.61 -1.89 -4.17
CA ILE A 36 -16.88 -1.63 -5.59
C ILE A 36 -17.63 -2.84 -6.15
N ASP A 37 -18.49 -2.64 -7.14
CA ASP A 37 -19.25 -3.72 -7.78
C ASP A 37 -18.36 -4.91 -8.15
N GLN A 38 -18.61 -6.05 -7.50
CA GLN A 38 -17.83 -7.27 -7.63
C GLN A 38 -18.32 -8.19 -8.75
N VAL A 39 -19.53 -7.96 -9.28
CA VAL A 39 -20.16 -8.89 -10.22
C VAL A 39 -19.29 -9.18 -11.45
N PRO A 40 -18.79 -8.17 -12.17
CA PRO A 40 -17.96 -8.41 -13.35
C PRO A 40 -16.63 -9.10 -13.01
N TYR A 41 -16.04 -8.80 -11.84
CA TYR A 41 -14.78 -9.38 -11.40
C TYR A 41 -14.92 -10.83 -10.95
N LYS A 42 -16.04 -11.18 -10.29
CA LYS A 42 -16.37 -12.58 -9.97
C LYS A 42 -16.58 -13.42 -11.24
N ALA A 43 -17.28 -12.88 -12.22
CA ALA A 43 -17.46 -13.56 -13.50
C ALA A 43 -16.13 -13.78 -14.24
N ALA A 44 -15.24 -12.78 -14.24
CA ALA A 44 -13.91 -12.89 -14.82
C ALA A 44 -13.05 -13.95 -14.11
N LEU A 45 -13.10 -14.02 -12.77
CA LEU A 45 -12.41 -15.04 -11.99
C LEU A 45 -12.94 -16.43 -12.33
N GLN A 46 -14.26 -16.61 -12.36
CA GLN A 46 -14.88 -17.91 -12.70
C GLN A 46 -14.48 -18.37 -14.11
N THR A 47 -14.41 -17.45 -15.07
CA THR A 47 -13.94 -17.75 -16.42
C THR A 47 -12.47 -18.19 -16.41
N ALA A 48 -11.62 -17.51 -15.67
CA ALA A 48 -10.21 -17.88 -15.55
C ALA A 48 -10.02 -19.22 -14.85
N GLU A 49 -10.82 -19.55 -13.83
CA GLU A 49 -10.83 -20.86 -13.16
C GLU A 49 -11.22 -21.99 -14.12
N ALA A 50 -12.24 -21.76 -14.97
CA ALA A 50 -12.64 -22.73 -15.99
C ALA A 50 -11.51 -22.97 -17.04
N ASN A 51 -10.76 -21.91 -17.40
CA ASN A 51 -9.62 -22.05 -18.30
C ASN A 51 -8.47 -22.86 -17.67
N VAL A 52 -8.23 -22.70 -16.37
CA VAL A 52 -7.25 -23.53 -15.62
C VAL A 52 -7.69 -24.99 -15.65
N ALA A 53 -8.94 -25.30 -15.34
CA ALA A 53 -9.45 -26.68 -15.38
C ALA A 53 -9.32 -27.30 -16.77
N ALA A 54 -9.59 -26.55 -17.84
CA ALA A 54 -9.40 -27.04 -19.22
C ALA A 54 -7.92 -27.30 -19.53
N ALA A 55 -7.01 -26.43 -19.09
CA ALA A 55 -5.57 -26.60 -19.29
C ALA A 55 -5.02 -27.80 -18.48
N GLU A 56 -5.50 -28.00 -17.24
CA GLU A 56 -5.17 -29.20 -16.43
C GLU A 56 -5.57 -30.49 -17.13
N ALA A 57 -6.76 -30.55 -17.71
CA ALA A 57 -7.20 -31.71 -18.50
C ALA A 57 -6.30 -31.92 -19.72
N GLY A 58 -5.85 -30.85 -20.38
CA GLY A 58 -4.88 -30.87 -21.46
C GLY A 58 -3.53 -31.46 -21.02
N VAL A 59 -3.02 -31.05 -19.88
CA VAL A 59 -1.78 -31.59 -19.30
C VAL A 59 -1.95 -33.09 -18.98
N ALA A 60 -3.06 -33.48 -18.37
CA ALA A 60 -3.32 -34.87 -18.03
C ALA A 60 -3.33 -35.78 -19.30
N THR A 61 -3.96 -35.30 -20.37
CA THR A 61 -3.99 -36.01 -21.67
C THR A 61 -2.58 -36.11 -22.28
N ALA A 62 -1.84 -35.02 -22.30
CA ALA A 62 -0.47 -35.00 -22.83
C ALA A 62 0.49 -35.86 -21.98
N GLN A 63 0.32 -35.86 -20.66
CA GLN A 63 1.10 -36.72 -19.75
C GLN A 63 0.84 -38.19 -20.02
N LEU A 64 -0.43 -38.61 -20.15
CA LEU A 64 -0.80 -39.98 -20.47
C LEU A 64 -0.18 -40.42 -21.81
N THR A 65 -0.23 -39.55 -22.82
CA THR A 65 0.36 -39.82 -24.14
C THR A 65 1.89 -39.97 -24.04
N TYR A 66 2.55 -39.09 -23.31
CA TYR A 66 4.00 -39.16 -23.07
C TYR A 66 4.38 -40.47 -22.36
N ASP A 67 3.69 -40.83 -21.28
CA ASP A 67 3.97 -42.04 -20.49
C ASP A 67 3.77 -43.29 -21.33
N SER A 68 2.71 -43.37 -22.15
CA SER A 68 2.48 -44.46 -23.09
C SER A 68 3.59 -44.56 -24.15
N LYS A 69 4.01 -43.43 -24.74
CA LYS A 69 5.11 -43.42 -25.72
C LYS A 69 6.45 -43.81 -25.11
N LYS A 70 6.70 -43.43 -23.87
CA LYS A 70 7.89 -43.80 -23.10
C LYS A 70 7.97 -45.30 -22.85
N GLU A 71 6.87 -45.95 -22.49
CA GLU A 71 6.79 -47.39 -22.33
C GLU A 71 7.04 -48.14 -23.67
N LEU A 72 6.39 -47.68 -24.76
CA LEU A 72 6.56 -48.26 -26.07
C LEU A 72 7.98 -48.09 -26.61
N PHE A 73 8.61 -46.97 -26.33
CA PHE A 73 10.02 -46.73 -26.70
C PHE A 73 10.97 -47.66 -25.95
N ALA A 74 10.73 -47.91 -24.66
CA ALA A 74 11.51 -48.91 -23.89
C ALA A 74 11.42 -50.33 -24.46
N LYS A 75 10.27 -50.65 -25.10
CA LYS A 75 10.04 -51.91 -25.80
C LYS A 75 10.48 -51.88 -27.28
N GLN A 76 11.14 -50.80 -27.72
CA GLN A 76 11.61 -50.57 -29.11
C GLN A 76 10.48 -50.59 -30.19
N VAL A 77 9.22 -50.26 -29.80
CA VAL A 77 8.06 -50.25 -30.68
C VAL A 77 7.89 -48.90 -31.39
N VAL A 78 8.34 -47.80 -30.80
CA VAL A 78 8.22 -46.45 -31.37
C VAL A 78 9.59 -45.78 -31.52
N SER A 79 9.68 -44.79 -32.42
CA SER A 79 10.89 -44.05 -32.69
C SER A 79 11.22 -43.03 -31.56
N ARG A 80 12.50 -42.63 -31.47
CA ARG A 80 12.90 -41.53 -30.59
C ARG A 80 12.20 -40.20 -30.95
N TYR A 81 11.89 -40.01 -32.22
CA TYR A 81 11.14 -38.86 -32.71
C TYR A 81 9.72 -38.81 -32.10
N ASP A 82 9.02 -39.96 -32.07
CA ASP A 82 7.68 -40.04 -31.47
C ASP A 82 7.68 -39.72 -29.97
N LEU A 83 8.66 -40.22 -29.25
CA LEU A 83 8.83 -39.92 -27.81
C LEU A 83 9.10 -38.42 -27.59
N SER A 84 10.05 -37.86 -28.36
CA SER A 84 10.41 -36.43 -28.25
C SER A 84 9.24 -35.51 -28.61
N THR A 85 8.43 -35.89 -29.59
CA THR A 85 7.21 -35.18 -29.97
C THR A 85 6.18 -35.18 -28.83
N ALA A 86 5.98 -36.32 -28.16
CA ALA A 86 5.09 -36.42 -27.01
C ALA A 86 5.57 -35.62 -25.82
N GLU A 87 6.90 -35.60 -25.58
CA GLU A 87 7.54 -34.78 -24.55
C GLU A 87 7.33 -33.27 -24.80
N ASN A 88 7.55 -32.82 -26.04
CA ASN A 88 7.33 -31.43 -26.42
C ASN A 88 5.86 -31.01 -26.29
N ASN A 89 4.93 -31.91 -26.64
CA ASN A 89 3.49 -31.67 -26.48
C ASN A 89 3.13 -31.52 -24.98
N LEU A 90 3.69 -32.36 -24.11
CA LEU A 90 3.52 -32.26 -22.68
C LEU A 90 4.08 -30.94 -22.15
N LEU A 91 5.26 -30.53 -22.60
CA LEU A 91 5.86 -29.25 -22.22
C LEU A 91 4.99 -28.05 -22.65
N THR A 92 4.43 -28.13 -23.88
CA THR A 92 3.50 -27.10 -24.39
C THR A 92 2.24 -27.03 -23.54
N ALA A 93 1.64 -28.19 -23.20
CA ALA A 93 0.46 -28.24 -22.34
C ALA A 93 0.73 -27.65 -20.94
N LYS A 94 1.89 -27.96 -20.35
CA LYS A 94 2.33 -27.37 -19.06
C LYS A 94 2.51 -25.85 -19.15
N ALA A 95 3.05 -25.35 -20.26
CA ALA A 95 3.16 -23.91 -20.48
C ALA A 95 1.80 -23.21 -20.60
N GLN A 96 0.82 -23.86 -21.26
CA GLN A 96 -0.55 -23.37 -21.34
C GLN A 96 -1.25 -23.35 -19.96
N LEU A 97 -1.01 -24.37 -19.13
CA LEU A 97 -1.51 -24.39 -17.76
C LEU A 97 -0.93 -23.22 -16.94
N ALA A 98 0.37 -23.03 -16.99
CA ALA A 98 1.03 -21.91 -16.30
C ALA A 98 0.48 -20.55 -16.75
N GLN A 99 0.17 -20.39 -18.04
CA GLN A 99 -0.46 -19.18 -18.57
C GLN A 99 -1.88 -18.99 -18.00
N ALA A 100 -2.70 -20.05 -17.95
CA ALA A 100 -4.05 -20.00 -17.41
C ALA A 100 -4.04 -19.69 -15.90
N GLU A 101 -3.12 -20.28 -15.15
CA GLU A 101 -2.91 -19.98 -13.71
C GLU A 101 -2.54 -18.51 -13.48
N ALA A 102 -1.66 -17.95 -14.29
CA ALA A 102 -1.32 -16.53 -14.20
C ALA A 102 -2.54 -15.62 -14.48
N GLN A 103 -3.38 -15.98 -15.44
CA GLN A 103 -4.63 -15.26 -15.71
C GLN A 103 -5.61 -15.36 -14.54
N ARG A 104 -5.75 -16.54 -13.90
CA ARG A 104 -6.56 -16.71 -12.69
C ARG A 104 -6.07 -15.84 -11.55
N VAL A 105 -4.75 -15.79 -11.30
CA VAL A 105 -4.16 -14.92 -10.27
C VAL A 105 -4.47 -13.45 -10.54
N ASN A 106 -4.36 -13.01 -11.79
CA ASN A 106 -4.71 -11.62 -12.15
C ASN A 106 -6.19 -11.32 -11.91
N ALA A 107 -7.09 -12.23 -12.28
CA ALA A 107 -8.52 -12.07 -12.03
C ALA A 107 -8.85 -12.04 -10.53
N ALA A 108 -8.21 -12.90 -9.73
CA ALA A 108 -8.35 -12.94 -8.28
C ALA A 108 -7.86 -11.63 -7.61
N ASN A 109 -6.73 -11.09 -8.07
CA ASN A 109 -6.20 -9.81 -7.60
C ASN A 109 -7.17 -8.67 -7.92
N ASN A 110 -7.69 -8.60 -9.14
CA ASN A 110 -8.67 -7.59 -9.54
C ASN A 110 -9.94 -7.67 -8.69
N LEU A 111 -10.42 -8.86 -8.37
CA LEU A 111 -11.53 -9.06 -7.46
C LEU A 111 -11.17 -8.59 -6.03
N SER A 112 -9.99 -8.86 -5.56
CA SER A 112 -9.54 -8.41 -4.23
C SER A 112 -9.51 -6.88 -4.13
N TYR A 113 -9.16 -6.18 -5.20
CA TYR A 113 -9.09 -4.72 -5.26
C TYR A 113 -10.46 -4.04 -5.27
N THR A 114 -11.54 -4.79 -5.51
CA THR A 114 -12.91 -4.26 -5.36
C THR A 114 -13.27 -3.97 -3.90
N VAL A 115 -12.57 -4.58 -2.94
CA VAL A 115 -12.70 -4.31 -1.51
C VAL A 115 -11.56 -3.39 -1.08
N VAL A 116 -11.85 -2.10 -1.02
CA VAL A 116 -10.87 -1.08 -0.62
C VAL A 116 -10.72 -1.10 0.90
N LYS A 117 -9.50 -1.35 1.38
CA LYS A 117 -9.20 -1.48 2.81
C LYS A 117 -8.27 -0.37 3.30
N ALA A 118 -8.35 -0.06 4.59
CA ALA A 118 -7.42 0.86 5.24
C ALA A 118 -6.00 0.27 5.29
N PRO A 119 -4.97 0.99 4.79
CA PRO A 119 -3.58 0.51 4.80
C PRO A 119 -2.91 0.63 6.17
N SER A 120 -3.42 1.52 7.03
CA SER A 120 -2.93 1.80 8.38
C SER A 120 -4.08 2.08 9.33
N ASN A 121 -3.78 2.09 10.63
CA ASN A 121 -4.68 2.68 11.61
C ASN A 121 -4.68 4.21 11.43
N GLY A 122 -5.79 4.85 11.74
CA GLY A 122 -5.91 6.30 11.64
C GLY A 122 -7.34 6.79 11.69
N VAL A 123 -7.53 8.06 11.38
CA VAL A 123 -8.83 8.70 11.28
C VAL A 123 -9.16 8.90 9.80
N ALA A 124 -10.33 8.47 9.39
CA ALA A 124 -10.82 8.64 8.04
C ALA A 124 -11.25 10.09 7.78
N GLY A 125 -10.82 10.64 6.67
CA GLY A 125 -11.17 11.99 6.23
C GLY A 125 -12.56 12.07 5.59
N THR A 126 -12.75 13.04 4.72
CA THR A 126 -14.01 13.25 3.97
C THR A 126 -14.24 12.17 2.92
N ILE A 127 -15.48 11.96 2.54
CA ILE A 127 -15.94 10.99 1.54
C ILE A 127 -16.54 11.73 0.33
N PRO A 128 -15.71 12.11 -0.67
CA PRO A 128 -16.20 12.82 -1.86
C PRO A 128 -17.13 11.95 -2.74
N TYR A 129 -16.91 10.62 -2.70
CA TYR A 129 -17.64 9.67 -3.53
C TYR A 129 -18.49 8.74 -2.67
N ARG A 130 -19.80 8.74 -2.90
CA ARG A 130 -20.79 7.96 -2.16
C ARG A 130 -21.21 6.71 -2.93
N ALA A 131 -21.97 5.84 -2.30
CA ALA A 131 -22.59 4.69 -2.96
C ALA A 131 -23.36 5.14 -4.20
N GLY A 132 -23.20 4.42 -5.31
CA GLY A 132 -23.71 4.78 -6.64
C GLY A 132 -22.72 5.56 -7.51
N ALA A 133 -21.62 6.11 -6.97
CA ALA A 133 -20.63 6.82 -7.77
C ALA A 133 -19.75 5.84 -8.57
N LEU A 134 -19.48 6.20 -9.83
CA LEU A 134 -18.51 5.50 -10.66
C LEU A 134 -17.10 5.98 -10.31
N VAL A 135 -16.19 5.03 -10.03
CA VAL A 135 -14.80 5.30 -9.63
C VAL A 135 -13.81 4.56 -10.53
N SER A 136 -12.59 5.08 -10.62
CA SER A 136 -11.50 4.49 -11.39
C SER A 136 -10.13 4.87 -10.79
N ALA A 137 -9.07 4.18 -11.18
CA ALA A 137 -7.70 4.49 -10.74
C ALA A 137 -7.20 5.90 -11.15
N SER A 138 -7.85 6.54 -12.12
CA SER A 138 -7.52 7.88 -12.63
C SER A 138 -8.37 9.02 -12.06
N LEU A 139 -9.02 8.81 -10.91
CA LEU A 139 -9.79 9.86 -10.25
C LEU A 139 -8.91 11.07 -9.88
N PRO A 140 -9.43 12.31 -10.03
CA PRO A 140 -8.69 13.52 -9.67
C PRO A 140 -8.54 13.69 -8.15
N GLN A 141 -9.42 13.08 -7.37
CA GLN A 141 -9.41 13.12 -5.90
C GLN A 141 -9.45 11.70 -5.32
N PRO A 142 -8.84 11.47 -4.16
CA PRO A 142 -8.92 10.18 -3.48
C PRO A 142 -10.34 9.88 -2.99
N LEU A 143 -10.65 8.60 -2.78
CA LEU A 143 -11.91 8.16 -2.16
C LEU A 143 -12.05 8.68 -0.72
N THR A 144 -10.95 8.71 0.00
CA THR A 144 -10.79 9.30 1.33
C THR A 144 -9.30 9.41 1.65
N THR A 145 -8.96 10.05 2.75
CA THR A 145 -7.61 10.08 3.30
C THR A 145 -7.62 9.46 4.68
N ILE A 146 -6.66 8.59 4.97
CA ILE A 146 -6.47 8.04 6.32
C ILE A 146 -5.29 8.77 6.96
N SER A 147 -5.55 9.49 8.05
CA SER A 147 -4.55 10.26 8.78
C SER A 147 -4.18 9.56 10.08
N ASP A 148 -2.90 9.19 10.21
CA ASP A 148 -2.36 8.70 11.49
C ASP A 148 -1.94 9.91 12.34
N ASN A 149 -2.83 10.32 13.23
CA ASN A 149 -2.64 11.44 14.13
C ASN A 149 -2.13 11.01 15.53
N SER A 150 -1.70 9.75 15.69
CA SER A 150 -1.18 9.24 16.99
C SER A 150 0.09 9.97 17.42
N VAL A 151 0.88 10.42 16.46
CA VAL A 151 2.05 11.27 16.64
C VAL A 151 1.95 12.45 15.68
N MET A 152 2.13 13.65 16.21
CA MET A 152 2.10 14.86 15.41
C MET A 152 3.49 15.44 15.21
N TYR A 153 3.83 15.73 13.96
CA TYR A 153 5.09 16.39 13.63
C TYR A 153 4.92 17.90 13.55
N VAL A 154 5.70 18.59 14.36
CA VAL A 154 5.80 20.05 14.34
C VAL A 154 7.11 20.43 13.67
N TYR A 155 7.02 21.30 12.67
CA TYR A 155 8.15 21.81 11.93
C TYR A 155 8.43 23.24 12.40
N PHE A 156 9.68 23.50 12.76
CA PHE A 156 10.16 24.82 13.12
C PHE A 156 11.57 25.01 12.58
N SER A 157 12.02 26.26 12.54
CA SER A 157 13.32 26.60 11.98
C SER A 157 14.28 27.13 13.05
N ILE A 158 15.55 26.74 12.94
CA ILE A 158 16.65 27.31 13.73
C ILE A 158 17.65 27.98 12.79
N THR A 159 18.27 29.05 13.25
CA THR A 159 19.28 29.77 12.47
C THR A 159 20.56 28.98 12.34
N GLU A 160 21.30 29.17 11.25
CA GLU A 160 22.59 28.53 11.01
C GLU A 160 23.56 28.79 12.19
N ASN A 161 23.66 30.01 12.69
CA ASN A 161 24.52 30.35 13.81
C ASN A 161 24.21 29.54 15.07
N HIS A 162 22.93 29.31 15.35
CA HIS A 162 22.51 28.50 16.50
C HIS A 162 22.88 27.04 16.30
N LEU A 163 22.65 26.52 15.11
CA LEU A 163 23.01 25.14 14.74
C LEU A 163 24.51 24.90 14.80
N GLN A 164 25.33 25.83 14.27
CA GLN A 164 26.79 25.72 14.33
C GLN A 164 27.30 25.74 15.77
N ASN A 165 26.72 26.56 16.65
CA ASN A 165 27.09 26.59 18.09
C ASN A 165 26.75 25.25 18.76
N LEU A 166 25.62 24.65 18.45
CA LEU A 166 25.25 23.33 18.95
C LEU A 166 26.24 22.26 18.47
N ILE A 167 26.60 22.25 17.18
CA ILE A 167 27.55 21.30 16.62
C ILE A 167 28.95 21.47 17.27
N ARG A 168 29.41 22.70 17.48
CA ARG A 168 30.69 22.96 18.19
C ARG A 168 30.66 22.44 19.61
N LYS A 169 29.52 22.55 20.29
CA LYS A 169 29.37 22.11 21.69
C LYS A 169 29.30 20.58 21.83
N TYR A 170 28.61 19.90 20.92
CA TYR A 170 28.31 18.46 21.02
C TYR A 170 29.10 17.60 20.04
N GLY A 171 29.83 18.17 19.09
CA GLY A 171 30.77 17.49 18.19
C GLY A 171 30.17 17.05 16.87
N SER A 172 28.93 16.55 16.85
CA SER A 172 28.28 16.09 15.61
C SER A 172 26.77 16.32 15.64
N MET A 173 26.13 16.31 14.47
CA MET A 173 24.68 16.46 14.34
C MET A 173 23.92 15.35 15.09
N SER A 174 24.42 14.13 15.09
CA SER A 174 23.79 13.02 15.82
C SER A 174 23.86 13.19 17.34
N GLU A 175 24.95 13.75 17.86
CA GLU A 175 25.09 14.05 19.28
C GLU A 175 24.24 15.28 19.67
N VAL A 176 24.12 16.27 18.79
CA VAL A 176 23.18 17.39 18.97
C VAL A 176 21.76 16.86 19.14
N LEU A 177 21.28 15.98 18.26
CA LEU A 177 19.92 15.40 18.35
C LEU A 177 19.68 14.66 19.67
N LYS A 178 20.66 13.91 20.17
CA LYS A 178 20.56 13.19 21.45
C LYS A 178 20.57 14.14 22.66
N ALA A 179 21.31 15.25 22.57
CA ALA A 179 21.47 16.23 23.63
C ALA A 179 20.36 17.31 23.65
N MET A 180 19.52 17.38 22.61
CA MET A 180 18.41 18.32 22.57
C MET A 180 17.42 18.04 23.70
N PRO A 181 17.00 19.08 24.44
CA PRO A 181 15.96 18.94 25.45
C PRO A 181 14.62 18.61 24.82
N GLU A 182 13.72 18.11 25.63
CA GLU A 182 12.31 18.01 25.24
C GLU A 182 11.75 19.40 24.96
N VAL A 183 10.90 19.49 23.95
CA VAL A 183 10.29 20.74 23.51
C VAL A 183 8.83 20.78 23.92
N GLN A 184 8.35 21.97 24.29
CA GLN A 184 6.94 22.19 24.58
C GLN A 184 6.27 22.87 23.39
N LEU A 185 5.04 22.47 23.11
CA LEU A 185 4.22 23.07 22.06
C LEU A 185 3.24 24.06 22.72
N ARG A 186 3.29 25.29 22.27
CA ARG A 186 2.30 26.31 22.66
C ARG A 186 1.24 26.37 21.55
N LEU A 187 -0.01 26.15 21.91
CA LEU A 187 -1.12 26.21 20.99
C LEU A 187 -1.54 27.65 20.66
N ASN A 188 -2.32 27.83 19.60
CA ASN A 188 -2.80 29.14 19.15
C ASN A 188 -3.67 29.90 20.20
N ASP A 189 -4.32 29.16 21.11
CA ASP A 189 -5.09 29.71 22.22
C ASP A 189 -4.19 30.20 23.39
N GLY A 190 -2.87 30.02 23.24
CA GLY A 190 -1.87 30.39 24.25
C GLY A 190 -1.62 29.34 25.34
N SER A 191 -2.37 28.24 25.37
CA SER A 191 -2.14 27.13 26.28
C SER A 191 -0.89 26.32 25.87
N VAL A 192 -0.29 25.64 26.83
CA VAL A 192 0.82 24.74 26.61
C VAL A 192 0.26 23.31 26.49
N TYR A 193 0.66 22.59 25.45
CA TYR A 193 0.27 21.20 25.27
C TYR A 193 0.89 20.31 26.35
N ASP A 194 0.08 19.40 26.90
CA ASP A 194 0.45 18.59 28.07
C ASP A 194 1.57 17.57 27.80
N GLN A 195 1.76 17.18 26.53
CA GLN A 195 2.79 16.21 26.16
C GLN A 195 4.02 16.93 25.65
N ALA A 196 5.18 16.57 26.20
CA ALA A 196 6.46 17.04 25.71
C ALA A 196 6.81 16.37 24.37
N GLY A 197 7.35 17.12 23.46
CA GLY A 197 7.84 16.64 22.18
C GLY A 197 9.34 16.40 22.18
N ARG A 198 9.79 15.53 21.30
CA ARG A 198 11.22 15.27 21.08
C ARG A 198 11.62 15.65 19.67
N ILE A 199 12.74 16.34 19.53
CA ILE A 199 13.30 16.66 18.21
C ILE A 199 13.87 15.36 17.60
N GLU A 200 13.33 14.94 16.46
CA GLU A 200 13.74 13.70 15.77
C GLU A 200 14.67 13.95 14.59
N ALA A 201 14.54 15.11 13.97
CA ALA A 201 15.34 15.43 12.79
C ALA A 201 15.66 16.92 12.73
N ILE A 202 16.88 17.20 12.25
CA ILE A 202 17.34 18.53 11.86
C ILE A 202 17.81 18.41 10.42
N SER A 203 17.34 19.27 9.52
CA SER A 203 17.78 19.27 8.12
C SER A 203 19.29 19.58 8.07
N SER A 204 20.02 18.75 7.32
CA SER A 204 21.42 19.02 7.01
C SER A 204 21.59 20.02 5.86
N VAL A 205 20.51 20.41 5.21
CA VAL A 205 20.48 21.41 4.14
C VAL A 205 19.81 22.67 4.68
N LEU A 206 20.53 23.79 4.58
CA LEU A 206 19.99 25.11 4.92
C LEU A 206 19.15 25.63 3.76
N ASP A 207 18.07 26.32 4.09
CA ASP A 207 17.35 27.14 3.11
C ASP A 207 18.25 28.31 2.70
N SER A 208 18.67 28.32 1.44
CA SER A 208 19.62 29.32 0.91
C SER A 208 19.08 30.74 0.89
N SER A 209 17.77 30.93 0.96
CA SER A 209 17.12 32.25 0.99
C SER A 209 17.01 32.84 2.39
N THR A 210 16.89 32.01 3.40
CA THR A 210 16.63 32.43 4.79
C THR A 210 17.75 32.09 5.77
N GLY A 211 18.69 31.21 5.40
CA GLY A 211 19.81 30.77 6.25
C GLY A 211 19.36 29.99 7.49
N VAL A 212 18.22 29.26 7.38
CA VAL A 212 17.68 28.46 8.50
C VAL A 212 17.71 26.98 8.20
N ALA A 213 17.90 26.17 9.23
CA ALA A 213 17.71 24.72 9.20
C ALA A 213 16.31 24.36 9.69
N GLN A 214 15.62 23.50 8.96
CA GLN A 214 14.32 23.00 9.38
C GLN A 214 14.49 21.87 10.39
N CYS A 215 13.80 21.96 11.51
CA CYS A 215 13.72 20.95 12.55
C CYS A 215 12.34 20.32 12.57
N ARG A 216 12.29 19.03 12.91
CA ARG A 216 11.06 18.28 13.12
C ARG A 216 11.03 17.73 14.54
N ALA A 217 10.01 18.10 15.30
CA ALA A 217 9.73 17.52 16.60
C ALA A 217 8.48 16.62 16.53
N ALA A 218 8.52 15.49 17.22
CA ALA A 218 7.42 14.55 17.35
C ALA A 218 6.73 14.75 18.69
N PHE A 219 5.41 14.89 18.66
CA PHE A 219 4.56 15.03 19.84
C PHE A 219 3.56 13.89 19.89
N PRO A 220 3.51 13.09 20.96
CA PRO A 220 2.44 12.11 21.17
C PRO A 220 1.09 12.81 21.23
N ASN A 221 0.07 12.25 20.59
CA ASN A 221 -1.27 12.85 20.54
C ASN A 221 -2.36 11.86 20.97
N PRO A 222 -2.32 11.36 22.22
CA PRO A 222 -3.27 10.36 22.69
C PRO A 222 -4.71 10.87 22.79
N SER A 223 -4.90 12.16 23.02
CA SER A 223 -6.22 12.80 23.13
C SER A 223 -6.81 13.19 21.78
N GLY A 224 -6.03 13.14 20.66
CA GLY A 224 -6.47 13.64 19.37
C GLY A 224 -6.66 15.16 19.29
N LEU A 225 -6.16 15.92 20.27
CA LEU A 225 -6.30 17.39 20.34
C LEU A 225 -5.56 18.09 19.19
N LEU A 226 -4.41 17.56 18.81
CA LEU A 226 -3.63 18.10 17.70
C LEU A 226 -4.20 17.59 16.37
N ILE A 227 -4.51 18.52 15.47
CA ILE A 227 -5.07 18.20 14.14
C ILE A 227 -4.04 18.58 13.08
N SER A 228 -3.94 17.76 12.03
CA SER A 228 -3.05 18.02 10.89
C SER A 228 -3.41 19.35 10.21
N GLY A 229 -2.40 20.17 9.89
CA GLY A 229 -2.59 21.50 9.31
C GLY A 229 -2.72 22.65 10.33
N SER A 230 -2.77 22.37 11.63
CA SER A 230 -2.75 23.41 12.66
C SER A 230 -1.37 24.06 12.79
N ASN A 231 -1.37 25.32 13.16
CA ASN A 231 -0.16 26.08 13.55
C ASN A 231 -0.11 26.21 15.08
N GLY A 232 1.08 26.35 15.61
CA GLY A 232 1.35 26.57 17.04
C GLY A 232 2.61 27.39 17.23
#